data_4c1f7c2f30329f94107e0923933ae0dd
#
_entry.id   4c1f7c2f30329f94107e0923933ae0dd
#
_cell.length_a   1.000
_cell.length_b   1.000
_cell.length_c   1.000
_cell.angle_alpha   90.00
_cell.angle_beta   90.00
_cell.angle_gamma   90.00
#
_symmetry.space_group_name_H-M   'P 1'
#
loop_
_entity.id
_entity.type
_entity.pdbx_description
1 polymer ?
#
loop_
_entity_poly.entity_id
_entity_poly.type
_entity_poly.pdbx_seq_one_letter_code
_entity_poly.pdbx_strand_id
1 'polypeptide(L)'
;MNSNLNSSKNFTWLFSVLMIVLAIFVAFSAQLPSADNYQSGNEKEFSQQNALKHLKVISAEAHYVGAPAHTKVRKYLVDELEALGLEVETFKHLSTHGRRTVAAYTNNIITKIKGTTEGKALALVSHYDSGTHSSLGASDAGSGVVTILEAVRTFLANGKQPTNDIIIVLTDAEEQGLLGAGAFVNFHPWAKDIGLVLNFEARGSGGPSYMLIETNGGNKMLIQAFREADINIPVA
;
A
#
# COMPACT_ATOMS: atom_id res chain seq x y z
N MET A 1 -41.74 43.05 -26.47
CA MET A 1 -41.24 41.73 -26.98
C MET A 1 -39.89 41.29 -26.39
N ASN A 2 -39.40 41.86 -25.29
CA ASN A 2 -38.04 41.56 -24.75
C ASN A 2 -38.03 40.75 -23.43
N SER A 3 -39.16 40.32 -22.89
CA SER A 3 -39.19 39.57 -21.62
C SER A 3 -38.91 38.08 -21.74
N ASN A 4 -39.16 37.47 -22.93
CA ASN A 4 -38.98 36.04 -23.13
C ASN A 4 -37.55 35.62 -23.40
N LEU A 5 -36.68 36.53 -23.90
CA LEU A 5 -35.28 36.26 -24.17
C LEU A 5 -34.40 36.18 -22.92
N ASN A 6 -34.74 36.93 -21.88
CA ASN A 6 -34.04 36.87 -20.59
C ASN A 6 -34.39 35.62 -19.80
N SER A 7 -35.61 35.12 -19.87
CA SER A 7 -36.05 33.89 -19.19
C SER A 7 -35.32 32.66 -19.74
N SER A 8 -35.14 32.54 -21.06
CA SER A 8 -34.47 31.41 -21.66
C SER A 8 -32.96 31.38 -21.32
N LYS A 9 -32.31 32.53 -21.29
CA LYS A 9 -30.90 32.64 -20.91
C LYS A 9 -30.66 32.25 -19.44
N ASN A 10 -31.55 32.68 -18.54
CA ASN A 10 -31.47 32.33 -17.15
C ASN A 10 -31.73 30.85 -16.91
N PHE A 11 -32.60 30.22 -17.66
CA PHE A 11 -32.88 28.80 -17.59
C PHE A 11 -31.66 27.97 -18.09
N THR A 12 -31.08 28.38 -19.21
CA THR A 12 -29.88 27.72 -19.76
C THR A 12 -28.70 27.81 -18.81
N TRP A 13 -28.48 28.95 -18.17
CA TRP A 13 -27.41 29.12 -17.20
C TRP A 13 -27.65 28.24 -15.96
N LEU A 14 -28.85 28.22 -15.41
CA LEU A 14 -29.21 27.37 -14.27
C LEU A 14 -29.03 25.89 -14.56
N PHE A 15 -29.43 25.46 -15.77
CA PHE A 15 -29.24 24.08 -16.22
C PHE A 15 -27.76 23.72 -16.34
N SER A 16 -26.94 24.63 -16.90
CA SER A 16 -25.49 24.39 -17.00
C SER A 16 -24.82 24.27 -15.64
N VAL A 17 -25.18 25.12 -14.68
CA VAL A 17 -24.68 25.02 -13.31
C VAL A 17 -25.10 23.70 -12.65
N LEU A 18 -26.36 23.31 -12.81
CA LEU A 18 -26.87 22.05 -12.27
C LEU A 18 -26.09 20.84 -12.85
N MET A 19 -25.85 20.85 -14.15
CA MET A 19 -25.08 19.77 -14.80
C MET A 19 -23.63 19.72 -14.33
N ILE A 20 -23.00 20.86 -14.10
CA ILE A 20 -21.63 20.91 -13.53
C ILE A 20 -21.63 20.35 -12.10
N VAL A 21 -22.58 20.79 -11.27
CA VAL A 21 -22.70 20.28 -9.89
C VAL A 21 -22.96 18.77 -9.87
N LEU A 22 -23.84 18.29 -10.75
CA LEU A 22 -24.12 16.87 -10.90
C LEU A 22 -22.87 16.09 -11.35
N ALA A 23 -22.14 16.61 -12.34
CA ALA A 23 -20.92 15.99 -12.82
C ALA A 23 -19.84 15.90 -11.70
N ILE A 24 -19.69 16.98 -10.93
CA ILE A 24 -18.79 16.99 -9.77
C ILE A 24 -19.25 15.95 -8.73
N PHE A 25 -20.53 15.94 -8.41
CA PHE A 25 -21.09 14.98 -7.44
C PHE A 25 -20.88 13.53 -7.90
N VAL A 26 -21.17 13.23 -9.16
CA VAL A 26 -20.96 11.88 -9.74
C VAL A 26 -19.49 11.51 -9.72
N ALA A 27 -18.60 12.43 -10.11
CA ALA A 27 -17.16 12.18 -10.11
C ALA A 27 -16.62 11.88 -8.71
N PHE A 28 -17.03 12.63 -7.70
CA PHE A 28 -16.65 12.35 -6.32
C PHE A 28 -17.26 11.05 -5.78
N SER A 29 -18.56 10.82 -6.05
CA SER A 29 -19.25 9.61 -5.58
C SER A 29 -18.66 8.33 -6.21
N ALA A 30 -18.25 8.39 -7.48
CA ALA A 30 -17.64 7.27 -8.17
C ALA A 30 -16.24 6.91 -7.65
N GLN A 31 -15.57 7.85 -6.96
CA GLN A 31 -14.25 7.62 -6.39
C GLN A 31 -14.29 7.12 -4.94
N LEU A 32 -15.43 7.25 -4.27
CA LEU A 32 -15.55 6.76 -2.90
C LEU A 32 -15.58 5.23 -2.90
N PRO A 33 -14.78 4.58 -2.05
CA PRO A 33 -14.87 3.14 -1.88
C PRO A 33 -16.29 2.78 -1.46
N SER A 34 -16.84 1.72 -2.04
CA SER A 34 -18.12 1.21 -1.60
C SER A 34 -18.02 0.83 -0.12
N ALA A 35 -19.00 1.25 0.66
CA ALA A 35 -19.10 0.88 2.07
C ALA A 35 -19.50 -0.61 2.26
N ASP A 36 -19.47 -1.40 1.21
CA ASP A 36 -19.71 -2.83 1.25
C ASP A 36 -18.68 -3.45 2.17
N ASN A 37 -19.16 -3.75 3.36
CA ASN A 37 -18.39 -4.44 4.37
C ASN A 37 -17.98 -5.79 3.79
N TYR A 38 -16.74 -5.90 3.36
CA TYR A 38 -16.11 -7.18 3.08
C TYR A 38 -15.97 -7.97 4.39
N GLN A 39 -17.11 -8.35 4.94
CA GLN A 39 -17.22 -9.30 6.03
C GLN A 39 -17.32 -10.69 5.43
N SER A 40 -16.23 -11.14 4.86
CA SER A 40 -16.16 -12.54 4.49
C SER A 40 -15.88 -13.35 5.76
N GLY A 41 -16.83 -14.21 6.12
CA GLY A 41 -16.58 -15.29 7.10
C GLY A 41 -15.74 -16.42 6.51
N ASN A 42 -15.27 -16.28 5.28
CA ASN A 42 -14.49 -17.27 4.56
C ASN A 42 -12.98 -16.97 4.74
N GLU A 43 -12.25 -17.89 5.34
CA GLU A 43 -10.80 -17.77 5.54
C GLU A 43 -10.01 -17.60 4.22
N LYS A 44 -10.59 -18.00 3.09
CA LYS A 44 -9.99 -17.89 1.76
C LYS A 44 -10.23 -16.55 1.07
N GLU A 45 -10.90 -15.63 1.72
CA GLU A 45 -11.18 -14.30 1.21
C GLU A 45 -10.51 -13.23 2.08
N PHE A 46 -10.23 -12.07 1.47
CA PHE A 46 -9.67 -10.93 2.18
C PHE A 46 -10.68 -10.43 3.23
N SER A 47 -10.22 -10.30 4.48
CA SER A 47 -11.04 -9.82 5.58
C SER A 47 -10.58 -8.46 6.07
N GLN A 48 -11.36 -7.43 5.79
CA GLN A 48 -11.12 -6.09 6.33
C GLN A 48 -11.06 -6.10 7.87
N GLN A 49 -11.86 -6.94 8.52
CA GLN A 49 -11.86 -7.04 9.97
C GLN A 49 -10.54 -7.59 10.52
N ASN A 50 -9.94 -8.59 9.86
CA ASN A 50 -8.64 -9.10 10.25
C ASN A 50 -7.55 -8.03 10.03
N ALA A 51 -7.53 -7.38 8.88
CA ALA A 51 -6.62 -6.27 8.63
C ALA A 51 -6.74 -5.17 9.70
N LEU A 52 -7.96 -4.78 10.08
CA LEU A 52 -8.19 -3.79 11.13
C LEU A 52 -7.77 -4.26 12.53
N LYS A 53 -7.80 -5.56 12.84
CA LYS A 53 -7.25 -6.08 14.11
C LYS A 53 -5.74 -5.85 14.17
N HIS A 54 -5.01 -6.19 13.10
CA HIS A 54 -3.56 -5.94 13.02
C HIS A 54 -3.27 -4.43 13.07
N LEU A 55 -4.05 -3.61 12.36
CA LEU A 55 -3.88 -2.16 12.36
C LEU A 55 -4.00 -1.56 13.78
N LYS A 56 -4.99 -2.00 14.56
CA LYS A 56 -5.16 -1.56 15.95
C LYS A 56 -3.96 -1.89 16.82
N VAL A 57 -3.29 -3.00 16.57
CA VAL A 57 -2.09 -3.39 17.34
C VAL A 57 -0.90 -2.53 16.95
N ILE A 58 -0.59 -2.43 15.66
CA ILE A 58 0.60 -1.72 15.18
C ILE A 58 0.50 -0.20 15.37
N SER A 59 -0.71 0.36 15.33
CA SER A 59 -0.94 1.80 15.50
C SER A 59 -1.41 2.19 16.92
N ALA A 60 -1.22 1.33 17.92
CA ALA A 60 -1.61 1.63 19.30
C ALA A 60 -0.75 2.73 19.93
N GLU A 61 0.51 2.82 19.55
CA GLU A 61 1.48 3.80 20.03
C GLU A 61 2.28 4.34 18.83
N ALA A 62 2.79 5.56 18.93
CA ALA A 62 3.73 6.10 17.94
C ALA A 62 5.01 5.23 17.92
N HIS A 63 5.33 4.70 16.75
CA HIS A 63 6.39 3.70 16.57
C HIS A 63 7.42 4.14 15.53
N TYR A 64 7.85 5.39 15.64
CA TYR A 64 8.95 5.93 14.84
C TYR A 64 10.28 5.26 15.22
N VAL A 65 11.24 5.31 14.31
CA VAL A 65 12.59 4.74 14.52
C VAL A 65 13.21 5.22 15.82
N GLY A 66 13.61 4.28 16.68
CA GLY A 66 14.17 4.56 17.99
C GLY A 66 13.15 4.58 19.13
N ALA A 67 11.84 4.60 18.86
CA ALA A 67 10.84 4.47 19.90
C ALA A 67 10.76 3.03 20.45
N PRO A 68 10.45 2.82 21.75
CA PRO A 68 10.25 1.47 22.28
C PRO A 68 9.14 0.69 21.56
N ALA A 69 8.07 1.38 21.15
CA ALA A 69 6.96 0.80 20.38
C ALA A 69 7.42 0.27 19.02
N HIS A 70 8.40 0.87 18.36
CA HIS A 70 8.95 0.42 17.09
C HIS A 70 9.48 -1.03 17.15
N THR A 71 10.19 -1.37 18.21
CA THR A 71 10.66 -2.75 18.41
C THR A 71 9.51 -3.72 18.67
N LYS A 72 8.45 -3.29 19.38
CA LYS A 72 7.26 -4.10 19.61
C LYS A 72 6.52 -4.38 18.30
N VAL A 73 6.34 -3.34 17.49
CA VAL A 73 5.67 -3.48 16.17
C VAL A 73 6.46 -4.41 15.25
N ARG A 74 7.79 -4.22 15.16
CA ARG A 74 8.63 -5.12 14.38
C ARG A 74 8.49 -6.57 14.82
N LYS A 75 8.58 -6.83 16.14
CA LYS A 75 8.42 -8.18 16.66
C LYS A 75 7.05 -8.76 16.32
N TYR A 76 6.00 -8.00 16.51
CA TYR A 76 4.64 -8.40 16.19
C TYR A 76 4.50 -8.80 14.71
N LEU A 77 5.02 -8.00 13.78
CA LEU A 77 4.95 -8.28 12.36
C LEU A 77 5.74 -9.53 11.97
N VAL A 78 6.90 -9.75 12.59
CA VAL A 78 7.68 -10.99 12.40
C VAL A 78 6.87 -12.18 12.90
N ASP A 79 6.34 -12.12 14.14
CA ASP A 79 5.55 -13.22 14.73
C ASP A 79 4.33 -13.57 13.85
N GLU A 80 3.62 -12.57 13.30
CA GLU A 80 2.46 -12.79 12.44
C GLU A 80 2.84 -13.47 11.11
N LEU A 81 3.94 -13.05 10.48
CA LEU A 81 4.41 -13.68 9.25
C LEU A 81 4.91 -15.12 9.50
N GLU A 82 5.61 -15.36 10.61
CA GLU A 82 6.05 -16.69 11.02
C GLU A 82 4.84 -17.59 11.33
N ALA A 83 3.78 -17.05 11.96
CA ALA A 83 2.55 -17.79 12.22
C ALA A 83 1.84 -18.24 10.93
N LEU A 84 2.06 -17.56 9.82
CA LEU A 84 1.61 -17.98 8.48
C LEU A 84 2.49 -19.07 7.86
N GLY A 85 3.53 -19.52 8.55
CA GLY A 85 4.47 -20.56 8.07
C GLY A 85 5.57 -20.04 7.19
N LEU A 86 5.83 -18.72 7.19
CA LEU A 86 6.90 -18.10 6.39
C LEU A 86 8.20 -18.02 7.17
N GLU A 87 9.32 -18.22 6.49
CA GLU A 87 10.64 -17.91 7.05
C GLU A 87 10.89 -16.41 6.94
N VAL A 88 11.14 -15.75 8.08
CA VAL A 88 11.28 -14.29 8.14
C VAL A 88 12.71 -13.89 8.47
N GLU A 89 13.28 -13.04 7.64
CA GLU A 89 14.56 -12.40 7.89
C GLU A 89 14.36 -10.98 8.42
N THR A 90 15.07 -10.61 9.46
CA THR A 90 15.23 -9.20 9.86
C THR A 90 16.57 -8.69 9.33
N PHE A 91 16.54 -7.99 8.20
CA PHE A 91 17.73 -7.45 7.54
C PHE A 91 18.16 -6.13 8.20
N LYS A 92 19.21 -6.20 9.00
CA LYS A 92 19.77 -5.04 9.69
C LYS A 92 20.88 -4.38 8.89
N HIS A 93 20.79 -3.07 8.67
CA HIS A 93 21.80 -2.29 7.96
C HIS A 93 21.96 -0.89 8.56
N LEU A 94 23.21 -0.37 8.63
CA LEU A 94 23.44 1.02 8.94
C LEU A 94 23.26 1.87 7.68
N SER A 95 22.20 2.64 7.65
CA SER A 95 21.81 3.44 6.49
C SER A 95 21.95 4.92 6.74
N THR A 96 22.35 5.66 5.72
CA THR A 96 22.49 7.11 5.75
C THR A 96 21.78 7.73 4.56
N HIS A 97 21.29 8.96 4.72
CA HIS A 97 20.69 9.70 3.61
C HIS A 97 21.69 10.75 3.07
N GLY A 98 21.94 10.70 1.74
CA GLY A 98 22.98 11.56 1.14
C GLY A 98 22.73 13.07 1.16
N ARG A 99 21.46 13.51 1.29
CA ARG A 99 21.08 14.95 1.32
C ARG A 99 20.55 15.40 2.68
N ARG A 100 20.26 14.48 3.59
CA ARG A 100 19.81 14.77 4.96
C ARG A 100 20.89 14.28 5.91
N THR A 101 21.17 15.01 6.96
CA THR A 101 22.10 14.56 7.99
C THR A 101 21.40 13.55 8.90
N VAL A 102 21.08 12.40 8.34
CA VAL A 102 20.36 11.32 9.03
C VAL A 102 21.10 10.01 8.83
N ALA A 103 21.23 9.26 9.92
CA ALA A 103 21.72 7.89 9.93
C ALA A 103 20.89 7.06 10.90
N ALA A 104 20.54 5.84 10.52
CA ALA A 104 19.84 4.91 11.37
C ALA A 104 20.27 3.45 11.10
N TYR A 105 20.19 2.63 12.13
CA TYR A 105 20.16 1.17 11.92
C TYR A 105 18.73 0.80 11.50
N THR A 106 18.58 0.46 10.23
CA THR A 106 17.31 -0.04 9.70
C THR A 106 17.19 -1.54 9.91
N ASN A 107 15.99 -2.04 10.14
CA ASN A 107 15.70 -3.46 10.35
C ASN A 107 14.52 -3.86 9.47
N ASN A 108 14.73 -4.01 8.18
CA ASN A 108 13.69 -4.45 7.26
C ASN A 108 13.24 -5.86 7.59
N ILE A 109 11.93 -6.11 7.54
CA ILE A 109 11.34 -7.44 7.67
C ILE A 109 11.14 -7.98 6.27
N ILE A 110 11.77 -9.12 5.96
CA ILE A 110 11.79 -9.66 4.62
C ILE A 110 11.40 -11.13 4.67
N THR A 111 10.51 -11.53 3.78
CA THR A 111 10.14 -12.93 3.61
C THR A 111 9.79 -13.22 2.15
N LYS A 112 9.69 -14.52 1.80
CA LYS A 112 9.44 -14.95 0.44
C LYS A 112 8.48 -16.14 0.38
N ILE A 113 7.50 -16.05 -0.50
CA ILE A 113 6.70 -17.19 -0.94
C ILE A 113 7.34 -17.72 -2.22
N LYS A 114 7.87 -18.94 -2.17
CA LYS A 114 8.55 -19.54 -3.31
C LYS A 114 7.60 -19.85 -4.45
N GLY A 115 7.95 -19.41 -5.64
CA GLY A 115 7.24 -19.71 -6.88
C GLY A 115 7.62 -21.09 -7.46
N THR A 116 6.86 -21.48 -8.47
CA THR A 116 7.07 -22.75 -9.21
C THR A 116 8.07 -22.62 -10.35
N THR A 117 8.45 -21.41 -10.74
CA THR A 117 9.39 -21.13 -11.83
C THR A 117 10.50 -20.19 -11.36
N GLU A 118 11.58 -20.13 -12.15
CA GLU A 118 12.73 -19.24 -11.94
C GLU A 118 12.55 -17.90 -12.68
N GLY A 119 11.39 -17.26 -12.52
CA GLY A 119 11.14 -15.94 -13.09
C GLY A 119 11.54 -14.81 -12.15
N LYS A 120 11.40 -13.56 -12.64
CA LYS A 120 11.53 -12.38 -11.79
C LYS A 120 10.41 -12.32 -10.76
N ALA A 121 10.75 -11.97 -9.54
CA ALA A 121 9.82 -11.91 -8.42
C ALA A 121 8.88 -10.69 -8.50
N LEU A 122 7.69 -10.85 -7.91
CA LEU A 122 6.82 -9.76 -7.50
C LEU A 122 7.21 -9.34 -6.08
N ALA A 123 7.48 -8.06 -5.86
CA ALA A 123 7.67 -7.52 -4.52
C ALA A 123 6.40 -6.80 -4.03
N LEU A 124 5.98 -7.13 -2.81
CA LEU A 124 4.97 -6.39 -2.05
C LEU A 124 5.70 -5.58 -1.00
N VAL A 125 5.57 -4.26 -1.05
CA VAL A 125 6.37 -3.35 -0.23
C VAL A 125 5.45 -2.41 0.54
N SER A 126 5.78 -2.15 1.79
CA SER A 126 5.23 -1.07 2.62
C SER A 126 6.25 -0.73 3.70
N HIS A 127 6.08 0.39 4.41
CA HIS A 127 6.92 0.68 5.57
C HIS A 127 6.15 0.49 6.88
N TYR A 128 6.88 0.12 7.94
CA TYR A 128 6.26 -0.14 9.24
C TYR A 128 6.65 0.86 10.33
N ASP A 129 7.55 1.80 10.04
CA ASP A 129 7.84 2.91 10.94
C ASP A 129 6.77 4.02 10.79
N SER A 130 6.43 4.68 11.88
CA SER A 130 5.53 5.84 11.84
C SER A 130 6.32 7.14 11.72
N GLY A 131 5.67 8.19 11.24
CA GLY A 131 6.21 9.54 11.24
C GLY A 131 6.64 9.96 12.65
N THR A 132 7.69 10.79 12.72
CA THR A 132 8.17 11.34 13.98
C THR A 132 7.11 12.25 14.63
N HIS A 133 7.18 12.41 15.94
CA HIS A 133 6.36 13.36 16.70
C HIS A 133 4.85 13.03 16.76
N SER A 134 4.53 11.86 17.31
CA SER A 134 3.17 11.45 17.68
C SER A 134 2.24 10.95 16.56
N SER A 135 2.73 10.70 15.35
CA SER A 135 1.97 9.92 14.39
C SER A 135 1.80 8.48 14.86
N LEU A 136 0.57 7.97 14.81
CA LEU A 136 0.30 6.56 15.11
C LEU A 136 0.55 5.65 13.89
N GLY A 137 0.91 6.18 12.73
CA GLY A 137 1.21 5.42 11.53
C GLY A 137 0.05 4.54 11.00
N ALA A 138 -1.20 4.84 11.36
CA ALA A 138 -2.32 3.97 10.99
C ALA A 138 -2.63 4.01 9.49
N SER A 139 -2.62 5.20 8.88
CA SER A 139 -2.75 5.37 7.43
C SER A 139 -1.41 5.16 6.75
N ASP A 140 -0.40 5.86 7.22
CA ASP A 140 0.93 5.99 6.67
C ASP A 140 1.95 5.21 7.55
N ALA A 141 2.41 4.00 7.15
CA ALA A 141 1.78 3.17 6.14
C ALA A 141 1.22 1.87 6.74
N GLY A 142 0.72 1.94 7.99
CA GLY A 142 0.12 0.79 8.67
C GLY A 142 -1.00 0.14 7.84
N SER A 143 -1.80 0.94 7.12
CA SER A 143 -2.83 0.43 6.22
C SER A 143 -2.24 -0.45 5.11
N GLY A 144 -1.11 -0.06 4.56
CA GLY A 144 -0.37 -0.85 3.56
C GLY A 144 0.17 -2.15 4.15
N VAL A 145 0.80 -2.06 5.33
CA VAL A 145 1.34 -3.23 6.04
C VAL A 145 0.26 -4.29 6.30
N VAL A 146 -0.89 -3.90 6.85
CA VAL A 146 -1.95 -4.87 7.18
C VAL A 146 -2.68 -5.38 5.93
N THR A 147 -2.71 -4.60 4.86
CA THR A 147 -3.21 -5.06 3.55
C THR A 147 -2.32 -6.17 3.01
N ILE A 148 -1.00 -6.02 3.09
CA ILE A 148 -0.06 -7.07 2.69
C ILE A 148 -0.23 -8.32 3.57
N LEU A 149 -0.28 -8.17 4.91
CA LEU A 149 -0.46 -9.30 5.82
C LEU A 149 -1.72 -10.10 5.49
N GLU A 150 -2.86 -9.43 5.32
CA GLU A 150 -4.12 -10.09 5.05
C GLU A 150 -4.18 -10.69 3.64
N ALA A 151 -3.59 -10.03 2.64
CA ALA A 151 -3.45 -10.58 1.30
C ALA A 151 -2.60 -11.86 1.29
N VAL A 152 -1.48 -11.86 2.01
CA VAL A 152 -0.59 -13.02 2.16
C VAL A 152 -1.32 -14.15 2.88
N ARG A 153 -1.99 -13.87 4.00
CA ARG A 153 -2.80 -14.86 4.73
C ARG A 153 -3.82 -15.53 3.79
N THR A 154 -4.57 -14.71 3.07
CA THR A 154 -5.61 -15.18 2.14
C THR A 154 -5.01 -16.01 1.00
N PHE A 155 -3.91 -15.57 0.44
CA PHE A 155 -3.21 -16.28 -0.62
C PHE A 155 -2.77 -17.68 -0.16
N LEU A 156 -2.15 -17.78 1.00
CA LEU A 156 -1.69 -19.04 1.59
C LEU A 156 -2.86 -19.96 1.96
N ALA A 157 -3.94 -19.41 2.52
CA ALA A 157 -5.16 -20.18 2.87
C ALA A 157 -5.84 -20.81 1.62
N ASN A 158 -5.66 -20.24 0.45
CA ASN A 158 -6.14 -20.81 -0.80
C ASN A 158 -5.31 -22.00 -1.30
N GLY A 159 -4.17 -22.28 -0.70
CA GLY A 159 -3.28 -23.38 -1.07
C GLY A 159 -2.66 -23.23 -2.47
N LYS A 160 -2.69 -22.03 -3.04
CA LYS A 160 -2.11 -21.74 -4.35
C LYS A 160 -0.62 -21.47 -4.23
N GLN A 161 0.15 -21.99 -5.17
CA GLN A 161 1.54 -21.59 -5.34
C GLN A 161 1.63 -20.52 -6.43
N PRO A 162 2.42 -19.46 -6.22
CA PRO A 162 2.62 -18.46 -7.26
C PRO A 162 3.52 -19.04 -8.37
N THR A 163 3.40 -18.54 -9.58
CA THR A 163 4.30 -18.90 -10.67
C THR A 163 5.71 -18.38 -10.39
N ASN A 164 5.83 -17.12 -10.08
CA ASN A 164 7.10 -16.48 -9.71
C ASN A 164 7.16 -16.28 -8.19
N ASP A 165 8.37 -16.10 -7.65
CA ASP A 165 8.52 -15.75 -6.24
C ASP A 165 7.74 -14.48 -5.89
N ILE A 166 7.11 -14.45 -4.71
CA ILE A 166 6.55 -13.24 -4.11
C ILE A 166 7.44 -12.88 -2.93
N ILE A 167 8.06 -11.71 -2.99
CA ILE A 167 8.92 -11.18 -1.92
C ILE A 167 8.14 -10.11 -1.17
N ILE A 168 8.01 -10.26 0.13
CA ILE A 168 7.40 -9.27 1.01
C ILE A 168 8.54 -8.50 1.68
N VAL A 169 8.49 -7.17 1.60
CA VAL A 169 9.49 -6.28 2.20
C VAL A 169 8.77 -5.21 3.00
N LEU A 170 8.75 -5.37 4.33
CA LEU A 170 8.29 -4.30 5.20
C LEU A 170 9.51 -3.47 5.59
N THR A 171 9.63 -2.29 5.00
CA THR A 171 10.81 -1.43 5.16
C THR A 171 10.77 -0.64 6.45
N ASP A 172 11.93 -0.26 6.94
CA ASP A 172 12.15 0.53 8.15
C ASP A 172 12.71 1.91 7.78
N ALA A 173 12.45 2.91 8.62
CA ALA A 173 12.97 4.25 8.46
C ALA A 173 12.66 4.91 7.10
N GLU A 174 11.44 4.70 6.61
CA GLU A 174 10.92 5.37 5.42
C GLU A 174 10.83 6.88 5.66
N GLU A 175 10.24 7.27 6.77
CA GLU A 175 9.98 8.64 7.20
C GLU A 175 11.26 9.48 7.36
N GLN A 176 12.41 8.82 7.54
CA GLN A 176 13.72 9.46 7.57
C GLN A 176 14.34 9.61 6.17
N GLY A 177 13.64 9.22 5.13
CA GLY A 177 14.06 9.36 3.73
C GLY A 177 14.42 8.04 3.08
N LEU A 178 13.53 7.06 3.15
CA LEU A 178 13.61 5.77 2.45
C LEU A 178 14.84 4.93 2.84
N LEU A 179 15.33 5.06 4.10
CA LEU A 179 16.60 4.44 4.49
C LEU A 179 16.58 2.92 4.38
N GLY A 180 15.48 2.28 4.82
CA GLY A 180 15.32 0.83 4.75
C GLY A 180 15.16 0.34 3.31
N ALA A 181 14.37 1.03 2.51
CA ALA A 181 14.22 0.71 1.09
C ALA A 181 15.57 0.83 0.36
N GLY A 182 16.32 1.89 0.62
CA GLY A 182 17.68 2.08 0.09
C GLY A 182 18.63 0.96 0.52
N ALA A 183 18.56 0.52 1.78
CA ALA A 183 19.35 -0.60 2.29
C ALA A 183 19.00 -1.90 1.55
N PHE A 184 17.72 -2.18 1.38
CA PHE A 184 17.28 -3.37 0.67
C PHE A 184 17.77 -3.39 -0.78
N VAL A 185 17.53 -2.32 -1.52
CA VAL A 185 17.86 -2.23 -2.95
C VAL A 185 19.36 -2.35 -3.19
N ASN A 186 20.19 -1.75 -2.34
CA ASN A 186 21.63 -1.70 -2.57
C ASN A 186 22.40 -2.89 -1.99
N PHE A 187 21.87 -3.56 -0.97
CA PHE A 187 22.68 -4.54 -0.22
C PHE A 187 22.01 -5.90 -0.02
N HIS A 188 20.67 -6.01 -0.20
CA HIS A 188 20.03 -7.32 -0.05
C HIS A 188 20.11 -8.13 -1.37
N PRO A 189 20.52 -9.40 -1.31
CA PRO A 189 20.74 -10.22 -2.53
C PRO A 189 19.47 -10.41 -3.37
N TRP A 190 18.28 -10.43 -2.76
CA TRP A 190 17.03 -10.63 -3.48
C TRP A 190 16.54 -9.40 -4.26
N ALA A 191 17.09 -8.21 -4.01
CA ALA A 191 16.70 -7.01 -4.72
C ALA A 191 16.88 -7.14 -6.24
N LYS A 192 17.94 -7.81 -6.68
CA LYS A 192 18.23 -8.05 -8.11
C LYS A 192 17.24 -9.01 -8.79
N ASP A 193 16.50 -9.81 -8.00
CA ASP A 193 15.57 -10.80 -8.52
C ASP A 193 14.17 -10.23 -8.77
N ILE A 194 13.91 -9.02 -8.30
CA ILE A 194 12.61 -8.34 -8.45
C ILE A 194 12.42 -7.86 -9.88
N GLY A 195 11.24 -8.11 -10.43
CA GLY A 195 10.81 -7.63 -11.74
C GLY A 195 9.67 -6.62 -11.68
N LEU A 196 8.87 -6.67 -10.63
CA LEU A 196 7.74 -5.76 -10.40
C LEU A 196 7.61 -5.47 -8.91
N VAL A 197 7.32 -4.21 -8.58
CA VAL A 197 7.07 -3.77 -7.22
C VAL A 197 5.65 -3.23 -7.13
N LEU A 198 4.90 -3.70 -6.14
CA LEU A 198 3.66 -3.08 -5.67
C LEU A 198 3.94 -2.46 -4.31
N ASN A 199 4.01 -1.14 -4.26
CA ASN A 199 4.20 -0.38 -3.03
C ASN A 199 2.85 0.07 -2.49
N PHE A 200 2.57 -0.31 -1.25
CA PHE A 200 1.35 0.05 -0.53
C PHE A 200 1.68 1.21 0.40
N GLU A 201 1.15 2.37 0.04
CA GLU A 201 1.53 3.65 0.63
C GLU A 201 0.30 4.49 0.94
N ALA A 202 0.45 5.56 1.70
CA ALA A 202 -0.61 6.49 2.02
C ALA A 202 -0.40 7.86 1.36
N ARG A 203 -1.53 8.45 0.95
CA ARG A 203 -1.59 9.84 0.48
C ARG A 203 -2.60 10.64 1.28
N GLY A 204 -2.38 10.67 2.58
CA GLY A 204 -3.29 11.27 3.54
C GLY A 204 -4.13 10.24 4.27
N SER A 205 -5.03 10.72 5.15
CA SER A 205 -5.78 9.88 6.08
C SER A 205 -7.24 9.65 5.68
N GLY A 206 -7.61 9.99 4.46
CA GLY A 206 -8.97 9.80 3.95
C GLY A 206 -9.06 10.01 2.45
N GLY A 207 -10.18 9.58 1.87
CA GLY A 207 -10.43 9.65 0.44
C GLY A 207 -10.28 8.29 -0.27
N PRO A 208 -10.39 8.29 -1.59
CA PRO A 208 -10.28 7.07 -2.40
C PRO A 208 -8.83 6.55 -2.45
N SER A 209 -8.71 5.24 -2.68
CA SER A 209 -7.43 4.64 -3.02
C SER A 209 -7.11 4.85 -4.49
N TYR A 210 -5.85 5.12 -4.80
CA TYR A 210 -5.35 5.28 -6.15
C TYR A 210 -4.24 4.28 -6.42
N MET A 211 -4.15 3.84 -7.67
CA MET A 211 -2.94 3.20 -8.15
C MET A 211 -2.17 4.19 -9.00
N LEU A 212 -0.93 4.47 -8.63
CA LEU A 212 0.00 5.25 -9.41
C LEU A 212 0.92 4.28 -10.16
N ILE A 213 1.02 4.46 -11.47
CA ILE A 213 1.92 3.66 -12.29
C ILE A 213 3.10 4.54 -12.67
N GLU A 214 4.26 4.23 -12.10
CA GLU A 214 5.49 4.86 -12.51
C GLU A 214 6.03 4.25 -13.80
N THR A 215 6.13 5.09 -14.83
CA THR A 215 6.57 4.71 -16.16
C THR A 215 7.94 5.29 -16.45
N ASN A 216 8.98 4.68 -15.91
CA ASN A 216 10.36 5.10 -16.12
C ASN A 216 10.89 4.84 -17.55
N GLY A 217 10.04 4.36 -18.43
CA GLY A 217 10.29 4.09 -19.84
C GLY A 217 9.87 2.68 -20.27
N GLY A 218 9.21 2.56 -21.42
CA GLY A 218 8.91 1.27 -22.04
C GLY A 218 7.85 0.41 -21.36
N ASN A 219 6.94 0.95 -20.56
CA ASN A 219 5.98 0.20 -19.71
C ASN A 219 4.71 -0.28 -20.42
N LYS A 220 4.71 -0.36 -21.75
CA LYS A 220 3.52 -0.80 -22.50
C LYS A 220 2.98 -2.16 -21.99
N MET A 221 3.86 -3.11 -21.72
CA MET A 221 3.47 -4.44 -21.24
C MET A 221 2.83 -4.37 -19.85
N LEU A 222 3.38 -3.55 -18.94
CA LEU A 222 2.82 -3.35 -17.61
C LEU A 222 1.41 -2.75 -17.68
N ILE A 223 1.23 -1.70 -18.49
CA ILE A 223 -0.08 -1.06 -18.69
C ILE A 223 -1.09 -2.05 -19.31
N GLN A 224 -0.65 -2.88 -20.25
CA GLN A 224 -1.52 -3.90 -20.84
C GLN A 224 -1.92 -4.96 -19.82
N ALA A 225 -0.97 -5.52 -19.06
CA ALA A 225 -1.24 -6.50 -18.01
C ALA A 225 -2.18 -5.92 -16.94
N PHE A 226 -1.98 -4.66 -16.58
CA PHE A 226 -2.85 -3.97 -15.63
C PHE A 226 -4.29 -3.84 -16.15
N ARG A 227 -4.47 -3.46 -17.41
CA ARG A 227 -5.78 -3.41 -18.05
C ARG A 227 -6.46 -4.78 -18.11
N GLU A 228 -5.69 -5.84 -18.36
CA GLU A 228 -6.19 -7.21 -18.45
C GLU A 228 -6.53 -7.83 -17.08
N ALA A 229 -5.98 -7.28 -16.00
CA ALA A 229 -6.25 -7.74 -14.65
C ALA A 229 -7.68 -7.40 -14.15
N ASP A 230 -8.45 -6.64 -14.92
CA ASP A 230 -9.85 -6.24 -14.62
C ASP A 230 -10.01 -5.69 -13.19
N ILE A 231 -9.09 -4.83 -12.79
CA ILE A 231 -9.08 -4.25 -11.45
C ILE A 231 -10.08 -3.11 -11.40
N ASN A 232 -11.10 -3.24 -10.59
CA ASN A 232 -12.15 -2.23 -10.45
C ASN A 232 -11.75 -1.14 -9.43
N ILE A 233 -10.62 -0.47 -9.67
CA ILE A 233 -10.11 0.63 -8.86
C ILE A 233 -9.78 1.84 -9.73
N PRO A 234 -9.94 3.07 -9.19
CA PRO A 234 -9.49 4.27 -9.88
C PRO A 234 -7.97 4.26 -10.08
N VAL A 235 -7.53 4.61 -11.27
CA VAL A 235 -6.11 4.74 -11.63
C VAL A 235 -5.84 6.19 -11.95
N ALA A 236 -4.81 6.76 -11.35
CA ALA A 236 -4.33 8.12 -11.62
C ALA A 236 -2.98 8.10 -12.36
#